data_a4fd31fbf21c735cfe82da3e62712b7d
#
_entry.id   a4fd31fbf21c735cfe82da3e62712b7d
#
_cell.length_a   1.000
_cell.length_b   1.000
_cell.length_c   1.000
_cell.angle_alpha   90.00
_cell.angle_beta   90.00
_cell.angle_gamma   90.00
#
_symmetry.space_group_name_H-M   'P 1'
#
loop_
_entity.id
_entity.type
_entity.pdbx_description
1 polymer ?
#
loop_
_entity_poly.entity_id
_entity_poly.type
_entity_poly.pdbx_seq_one_letter_code
_entity_poly.pdbx_strand_id
1 'polypeptide(L)'
;MAVTVRRAAAVTSRVFGGCVRRLFAADRCWVQTVRGRAPAGKHYSLSISHSGSKMSKKLLVDVDCGVDDAQAIMLALAAPNVQLLGITCVHGNTTVENVCKNTLRVLQACNKLEIPVFKGAAKPILGNSISAGDFHGQDGLGDAPDPNAPGLDLVQKEGAVSAMVRIVNENPGEVSLVATAPLTNLALAVRMDPSLPSKLRGLYIMGGNTESRGNTTVCGEFNFTADPEAAYIVLNDYHCPIYLACWEFTCYSKLSWDFCDAWLAQDTDKARFMAKVFHHSIQASKSEHFEKEFVTGTGFISCDSYAMAAAVDDSFIIESDHYPVSVELTGTHTRGMMIVDTVGFLKKTSKAFIMKKVDMEKFKQMMMAALK
;
A
#
# COMPACT_ATOMS: atom_id res chain seq x y z
N MET A 1 53.78 10.10 -15.76
CA MET A 1 53.56 9.76 -17.19
C MET A 1 52.25 10.38 -17.61
N ALA A 2 52.34 11.41 -18.44
CA ALA A 2 51.21 12.14 -18.99
C ALA A 2 50.76 11.46 -20.29
N VAL A 3 49.47 11.29 -20.52
CA VAL A 3 48.92 10.90 -21.82
C VAL A 3 47.75 11.81 -22.16
N THR A 4 48.01 12.55 -23.09
CA THR A 4 47.48 13.46 -24.09
C THR A 4 46.01 13.26 -24.46
N VAL A 5 45.29 14.39 -24.36
CA VAL A 5 44.00 14.64 -24.99
C VAL A 5 44.15 14.84 -26.50
N ARG A 6 43.38 14.16 -27.33
CA ARG A 6 43.15 14.56 -28.74
C ARG A 6 41.67 14.86 -28.97
N ARG A 7 41.44 16.09 -29.38
CA ARG A 7 40.22 16.61 -30.04
C ARG A 7 40.19 16.17 -31.50
N ALA A 8 39.05 15.81 -32.04
CA ALA A 8 38.69 15.95 -33.46
C ALA A 8 37.17 16.17 -33.49
N ALA A 9 36.72 17.29 -33.85
CA ALA A 9 36.46 17.92 -35.13
C ALA A 9 35.09 17.52 -35.69
N ALA A 10 34.23 18.52 -35.74
CA ALA A 10 32.88 18.52 -36.31
C ALA A 10 32.87 18.31 -37.83
N VAL A 11 31.87 17.58 -38.32
CA VAL A 11 31.45 17.65 -39.73
C VAL A 11 29.94 17.92 -39.77
N THR A 12 29.65 19.08 -40.33
CA THR A 12 28.31 19.51 -40.73
C THR A 12 27.91 18.87 -42.07
N SER A 13 26.70 18.36 -42.21
CA SER A 13 26.02 18.41 -43.49
C SER A 13 24.50 18.44 -43.34
N ARG A 14 23.94 19.24 -44.18
CA ARG A 14 22.60 19.82 -44.30
C ARG A 14 21.54 18.83 -44.78
N VAL A 15 20.32 19.05 -44.26
CA VAL A 15 19.04 19.23 -44.95
C VAL A 15 18.47 18.06 -45.76
N PHE A 16 17.29 17.57 -45.35
CA PHE A 16 16.05 17.67 -46.13
C PHE A 16 14.84 17.40 -45.20
N GLY A 17 13.83 18.21 -45.37
CA GLY A 17 12.65 18.27 -44.56
C GLY A 17 11.60 17.20 -44.92
N GLY A 18 10.79 16.89 -43.94
CA GLY A 18 9.63 16.05 -44.03
C GLY A 18 8.80 16.18 -42.78
N CYS A 19 7.91 17.17 -42.78
CA CYS A 19 6.96 17.42 -41.69
C CYS A 19 5.87 16.36 -41.79
N VAL A 20 5.81 15.42 -40.84
CA VAL A 20 4.62 14.56 -40.63
C VAL A 20 3.99 14.97 -39.29
N ARG A 21 2.99 15.86 -39.38
CA ARG A 21 2.06 16.15 -38.29
C ARG A 21 1.15 14.94 -38.12
N ARG A 22 1.27 14.20 -37.03
CA ARG A 22 0.19 13.32 -36.54
C ARG A 22 -0.76 14.17 -35.69
N LEU A 23 -1.94 14.40 -36.22
CA LEU A 23 -3.11 14.96 -35.56
C LEU A 23 -3.62 13.94 -34.52
N PHE A 24 -3.66 14.35 -33.26
CA PHE A 24 -4.52 13.72 -32.27
C PHE A 24 -5.95 14.18 -32.54
N ALA A 25 -6.85 13.23 -32.79
CA ALA A 25 -8.28 13.47 -32.89
C ALA A 25 -8.82 13.77 -31.48
N ALA A 26 -9.22 15.02 -31.25
CA ALA A 26 -10.08 15.37 -30.13
C ALA A 26 -11.54 15.17 -30.55
N ASP A 27 -12.30 14.47 -29.72
CA ASP A 27 -13.73 14.24 -29.90
C ASP A 27 -14.47 15.57 -30.04
N ARG A 28 -15.12 15.74 -31.19
CA ARG A 28 -15.97 16.89 -31.48
C ARG A 28 -17.35 16.68 -30.87
N CYS A 29 -17.65 17.43 -29.85
CA CYS A 29 -19.03 17.64 -29.42
C CYS A 29 -19.75 18.50 -30.49
N TRP A 30 -20.80 17.98 -31.12
CA TRP A 30 -21.64 18.72 -32.06
C TRP A 30 -22.58 19.64 -31.28
N VAL A 31 -22.37 20.95 -31.39
CA VAL A 31 -23.34 21.94 -30.93
C VAL A 31 -24.21 22.29 -32.16
N GLN A 32 -25.45 21.84 -32.14
CA GLN A 32 -26.49 22.32 -33.09
C GLN A 32 -26.98 23.67 -32.58
N THR A 33 -26.63 24.73 -33.29
CA THR A 33 -27.19 26.07 -33.06
C THR A 33 -28.54 26.18 -33.80
N VAL A 34 -29.61 26.10 -33.05
CA VAL A 34 -30.94 26.51 -33.53
C VAL A 34 -31.09 27.99 -33.24
N ARG A 35 -31.13 28.83 -34.32
CA ARG A 35 -31.49 30.25 -34.24
C ARG A 35 -33.00 30.38 -34.12
N GLY A 36 -33.50 30.57 -32.90
CA GLY A 36 -34.88 31.00 -32.65
C GLY A 36 -34.85 32.37 -31.95
N ARG A 37 -35.59 33.35 -32.49
CA ARG A 37 -35.77 34.68 -31.85
C ARG A 37 -36.57 34.49 -30.55
N ALA A 38 -35.99 34.91 -29.43
CA ALA A 38 -36.65 34.91 -28.13
C ALA A 38 -37.33 36.24 -27.84
N PRO A 39 -38.52 36.29 -27.24
CA PRO A 39 -39.07 37.49 -26.61
C PRO A 39 -38.43 37.72 -25.24
N ALA A 40 -38.37 38.99 -24.85
CA ALA A 40 -37.70 39.50 -23.68
C ALA A 40 -38.26 38.95 -22.35
N GLY A 41 -37.35 38.60 -21.43
CA GLY A 41 -37.58 38.63 -20.00
C GLY A 41 -37.96 37.30 -19.34
N LYS A 42 -36.96 36.41 -19.12
CA LYS A 42 -36.85 35.52 -17.94
C LYS A 42 -35.43 34.99 -17.87
N HIS A 43 -34.67 35.39 -16.85
CA HIS A 43 -33.39 34.79 -16.52
C HIS A 43 -33.63 33.40 -15.95
N TYR A 44 -33.35 32.36 -16.74
CA TYR A 44 -33.22 30.99 -16.22
C TYR A 44 -31.75 30.75 -15.88
N SER A 45 -31.45 30.71 -14.59
CA SER A 45 -30.19 30.21 -14.08
C SER A 45 -30.18 28.67 -14.28
N LEU A 46 -29.45 28.19 -15.28
CA LEU A 46 -29.14 26.77 -15.40
C LEU A 46 -28.07 26.42 -14.35
N SER A 47 -28.49 25.91 -13.22
CA SER A 47 -27.60 25.21 -12.30
C SER A 47 -27.27 23.86 -12.94
N ILE A 48 -26.12 23.78 -13.61
CA ILE A 48 -25.55 22.48 -14.02
C ILE A 48 -25.03 21.83 -12.75
N SER A 49 -25.84 20.96 -12.15
CA SER A 49 -25.37 20.05 -11.13
C SER A 49 -24.47 19.03 -11.81
N HIS A 50 -23.17 19.21 -11.71
CA HIS A 50 -22.21 18.16 -12.01
C HIS A 50 -22.29 17.10 -10.91
N SER A 51 -23.27 16.21 -10.98
CA SER A 51 -23.21 14.94 -10.30
C SER A 51 -22.38 13.97 -11.15
N GLY A 52 -21.09 14.27 -11.30
CA GLY A 52 -20.13 13.26 -11.66
C GLY A 52 -20.05 12.28 -10.51
N SER A 53 -20.65 11.10 -10.61
CA SER A 53 -20.37 10.02 -9.68
C SER A 53 -18.87 9.77 -9.74
N LYS A 54 -18.16 10.15 -8.69
CA LYS A 54 -16.73 9.86 -8.55
C LYS A 54 -16.65 8.34 -8.59
N MET A 55 -16.07 7.76 -9.66
CA MET A 55 -15.94 6.31 -9.79
C MET A 55 -15.25 5.79 -8.54
N SER A 56 -15.85 4.80 -7.87
CA SER A 56 -15.28 4.21 -6.66
C SER A 56 -13.98 3.48 -7.01
N LYS A 57 -12.94 3.69 -6.22
CA LYS A 57 -11.69 2.94 -6.30
C LYS A 57 -11.92 1.53 -5.79
N LYS A 58 -11.64 0.53 -6.60
CA LYS A 58 -11.72 -0.88 -6.21
C LYS A 58 -10.41 -1.29 -5.57
N LEU A 59 -10.44 -1.70 -4.31
CA LEU A 59 -9.28 -2.17 -3.57
C LEU A 59 -9.40 -3.66 -3.25
N LEU A 60 -8.28 -4.35 -3.36
CA LEU A 60 -8.03 -5.65 -2.75
C LEU A 60 -6.87 -5.46 -1.78
N VAL A 61 -6.97 -5.98 -0.56
CA VAL A 61 -5.97 -5.75 0.49
C VAL A 61 -5.38 -7.08 0.95
N ASP A 62 -4.06 -7.18 1.00
CA ASP A 62 -3.31 -8.34 1.49
C ASP A 62 -2.63 -7.97 2.81
N VAL A 63 -2.95 -8.69 3.90
CA VAL A 63 -2.63 -8.34 5.28
C VAL A 63 -2.05 -9.50 6.07
N ASP A 64 -1.24 -9.20 7.07
CA ASP A 64 -0.90 -10.11 8.16
C ASP A 64 -1.48 -9.66 9.52
N CYS A 65 -2.54 -8.93 9.46
CA CYS A 65 -3.42 -8.27 10.41
C CYS A 65 -2.87 -8.11 11.82
N GLY A 66 -1.87 -7.24 11.92
CA GLY A 66 -1.43 -6.59 13.14
C GLY A 66 -2.30 -5.36 13.46
N VAL A 67 -1.83 -4.58 14.43
CA VAL A 67 -2.60 -3.40 14.89
C VAL A 67 -2.59 -2.25 13.87
N ASP A 68 -1.57 -2.13 13.05
CA ASP A 68 -1.47 -1.13 11.98
C ASP A 68 -2.19 -1.57 10.70
N ASP A 69 -2.23 -2.88 10.37
CA ASP A 69 -3.17 -3.42 9.38
C ASP A 69 -4.62 -3.09 9.77
N ALA A 70 -4.97 -3.25 11.06
CA ALA A 70 -6.30 -2.89 11.54
C ALA A 70 -6.63 -1.41 11.28
N GLN A 71 -5.67 -0.50 11.51
CA GLN A 71 -5.79 0.92 11.19
C GLN A 71 -5.97 1.14 9.68
N ALA A 72 -5.18 0.47 8.86
CA ALA A 72 -5.23 0.57 7.40
C ALA A 72 -6.57 0.08 6.84
N ILE A 73 -7.10 -1.06 7.33
CA ILE A 73 -8.42 -1.57 6.96
C ILE A 73 -9.52 -0.56 7.33
N MET A 74 -9.50 -0.03 8.56
CA MET A 74 -10.47 0.98 9.00
C MET A 74 -10.41 2.25 8.17
N LEU A 75 -9.21 2.68 7.75
CA LEU A 75 -9.02 3.84 6.87
C LEU A 75 -9.67 3.59 5.49
N ALA A 76 -9.46 2.43 4.90
CA ALA A 76 -10.09 2.06 3.63
C ALA A 76 -11.62 2.04 3.73
N LEU A 77 -12.16 1.49 4.83
CA LEU A 77 -13.61 1.38 5.07
C LEU A 77 -14.28 2.73 5.32
N ALA A 78 -13.56 3.70 5.88
CA ALA A 78 -14.06 5.04 6.11
C ALA A 78 -14.05 5.92 4.84
N ALA A 79 -13.34 5.53 3.80
CA ALA A 79 -13.21 6.31 2.58
C ALA A 79 -14.43 6.15 1.66
N PRO A 80 -15.22 7.22 1.42
CA PRO A 80 -16.50 7.11 0.70
C PRO A 80 -16.33 6.80 -0.80
N ASN A 81 -15.11 6.92 -1.33
CA ASN A 81 -14.77 6.65 -2.72
C ASN A 81 -14.11 5.28 -2.93
N VAL A 82 -14.14 4.41 -1.92
CA VAL A 82 -13.51 3.09 -1.95
C VAL A 82 -14.57 2.00 -1.93
N GLN A 83 -14.38 0.99 -2.77
CA GLN A 83 -15.03 -0.30 -2.72
C GLN A 83 -13.97 -1.36 -2.38
N LEU A 84 -14.03 -1.93 -1.19
CA LEU A 84 -13.16 -3.02 -0.77
C LEU A 84 -13.74 -4.34 -1.29
N LEU A 85 -13.05 -4.98 -2.25
CA LEU A 85 -13.52 -6.20 -2.92
C LEU A 85 -13.27 -7.47 -2.09
N GLY A 86 -12.31 -7.41 -1.17
CA GLY A 86 -11.96 -8.49 -0.27
C GLY A 86 -10.65 -8.23 0.45
N ILE A 87 -10.35 -9.08 1.43
CA ILE A 87 -9.11 -9.06 2.18
C ILE A 87 -8.48 -10.46 2.10
N THR A 88 -7.24 -10.53 1.65
CA THR A 88 -6.43 -11.75 1.64
C THR A 88 -5.49 -11.73 2.83
N CYS A 89 -5.37 -12.86 3.52
CA CYS A 89 -4.56 -13.02 4.72
C CYS A 89 -3.31 -13.84 4.42
N VAL A 90 -2.18 -13.50 5.01
CA VAL A 90 -0.89 -14.19 4.88
C VAL A 90 -0.23 -14.30 6.25
N HIS A 91 0.75 -15.19 6.40
CA HIS A 91 1.62 -15.23 7.58
C HIS A 91 2.42 -13.93 7.72
N GLY A 92 2.87 -13.62 8.91
CA GLY A 92 3.72 -12.46 9.19
C GLY A 92 3.72 -12.14 10.68
N ASN A 93 3.02 -11.08 11.08
CA ASN A 93 2.92 -10.65 12.48
C ASN A 93 2.57 -11.80 13.43
N THR A 94 1.70 -12.70 12.99
CA THR A 94 1.30 -13.92 13.72
C THR A 94 0.96 -15.04 12.71
N THR A 95 0.37 -16.16 13.18
CA THR A 95 -0.08 -17.24 12.29
C THR A 95 -1.23 -16.80 11.39
N VAL A 96 -1.31 -17.34 10.19
CA VAL A 96 -2.39 -16.98 9.24
C VAL A 96 -3.80 -17.22 9.80
N GLU A 97 -3.97 -18.18 10.70
CA GLU A 97 -5.22 -18.43 11.42
C GLU A 97 -5.60 -17.24 12.32
N ASN A 98 -4.63 -16.73 13.10
CA ASN A 98 -4.82 -15.52 13.91
C ASN A 98 -5.05 -14.31 13.02
N VAL A 99 -4.31 -14.17 11.92
CA VAL A 99 -4.51 -13.09 10.95
C VAL A 99 -5.95 -13.06 10.43
N CYS A 100 -6.49 -14.22 10.01
CA CYS A 100 -7.89 -14.32 9.58
C CYS A 100 -8.87 -13.93 10.70
N LYS A 101 -8.64 -14.40 11.93
CA LYS A 101 -9.46 -14.06 13.09
C LYS A 101 -9.39 -12.56 13.40
N ASN A 102 -8.20 -11.98 13.37
CA ASN A 102 -7.99 -10.56 13.63
C ASN A 102 -8.68 -9.69 12.57
N THR A 103 -8.55 -10.06 11.29
CA THR A 103 -9.24 -9.39 10.17
C THR A 103 -10.76 -9.40 10.37
N LEU A 104 -11.34 -10.55 10.76
CA LEU A 104 -12.77 -10.64 11.06
C LEU A 104 -13.19 -9.78 12.27
N ARG A 105 -12.35 -9.71 13.32
CA ARG A 105 -12.60 -8.81 14.48
C ARG A 105 -12.60 -7.33 14.07
N VAL A 106 -11.68 -6.92 13.18
CA VAL A 106 -11.65 -5.55 12.64
C VAL A 106 -12.90 -5.27 11.81
N LEU A 107 -13.30 -6.20 10.93
CA LEU A 107 -14.52 -6.06 10.13
C LEU A 107 -15.78 -6.02 11.01
N GLN A 108 -15.84 -6.82 12.07
CA GLN A 108 -16.93 -6.77 13.04
C GLN A 108 -17.03 -5.41 13.74
N ALA A 109 -15.89 -4.87 14.21
CA ALA A 109 -15.85 -3.54 14.83
C ALA A 109 -16.30 -2.42 13.87
N CYS A 110 -16.17 -2.64 12.57
CA CYS A 110 -16.61 -1.74 11.50
C CYS A 110 -18.02 -2.03 10.98
N ASN A 111 -18.72 -3.05 11.48
CA ASN A 111 -20.00 -3.56 10.94
C ASN A 111 -19.90 -3.89 9.44
N LYS A 112 -18.81 -4.60 9.02
CA LYS A 112 -18.44 -4.90 7.64
C LYS A 112 -18.11 -6.38 7.40
N LEU A 113 -18.73 -7.29 8.17
CA LEU A 113 -18.52 -8.74 8.00
C LEU A 113 -18.98 -9.30 6.65
N GLU A 114 -19.71 -8.50 5.84
CA GLU A 114 -20.05 -8.85 4.46
C GLU A 114 -18.85 -8.84 3.51
N ILE A 115 -17.73 -8.22 3.88
CA ILE A 115 -16.50 -8.20 3.06
C ILE A 115 -15.83 -9.58 3.15
N PRO A 116 -15.56 -10.24 2.00
CA PRO A 116 -14.98 -11.56 2.01
C PRO A 116 -13.52 -11.55 2.49
N VAL A 117 -13.20 -12.49 3.37
CA VAL A 117 -11.85 -12.73 3.89
C VAL A 117 -11.36 -14.08 3.37
N PHE A 118 -10.15 -14.11 2.81
CA PHE A 118 -9.57 -15.28 2.17
C PHE A 118 -8.27 -15.67 2.87
N LYS A 119 -8.17 -16.93 3.32
CA LYS A 119 -6.96 -17.46 3.93
C LYS A 119 -5.91 -17.78 2.86
N GLY A 120 -4.69 -17.30 3.03
CA GLY A 120 -3.57 -17.49 2.12
C GLY A 120 -2.42 -18.31 2.69
N ALA A 121 -1.19 -17.93 2.29
CA ALA A 121 0.00 -18.67 2.65
C ALA A 121 0.27 -18.62 4.17
N ALA A 122 0.55 -19.79 4.74
CA ALA A 122 0.87 -19.97 6.16
C ALA A 122 2.38 -19.88 6.43
N LYS A 123 3.21 -19.84 5.39
CA LYS A 123 4.67 -19.86 5.46
C LYS A 123 5.28 -19.11 4.28
N PRO A 124 6.53 -18.63 4.40
CA PRO A 124 7.26 -18.05 3.28
C PRO A 124 7.54 -19.11 2.20
N ILE A 125 7.92 -18.64 1.00
CA ILE A 125 8.34 -19.50 -0.11
C ILE A 125 9.53 -20.37 0.30
N LEU A 126 10.48 -19.79 1.03
CA LEU A 126 11.68 -20.51 1.47
C LEU A 126 11.98 -20.22 2.94
N GLY A 127 12.35 -21.27 3.68
CA GLY A 127 12.77 -21.18 5.08
C GLY A 127 11.64 -21.29 6.09
N ASN A 128 11.88 -20.74 7.27
CA ASN A 128 10.94 -20.77 8.38
C ASN A 128 10.25 -19.41 8.52
N SER A 129 8.99 -19.44 8.95
CA SER A 129 8.27 -18.21 9.31
C SER A 129 8.99 -17.49 10.46
N ILE A 130 9.08 -16.19 10.35
CA ILE A 130 9.41 -15.28 11.46
C ILE A 130 8.12 -14.58 11.86
N SER A 131 8.07 -14.08 13.10
CA SER A 131 6.97 -13.24 13.60
C SER A 131 7.52 -11.88 14.00
N ALA A 132 6.65 -10.89 14.15
CA ALA A 132 7.02 -9.56 14.64
C ALA A 132 7.36 -9.53 16.14
N GLY A 133 7.66 -10.69 16.74
CA GLY A 133 7.94 -10.82 18.17
C GLY A 133 6.72 -10.47 19.01
N ASP A 134 6.90 -9.56 19.95
CA ASP A 134 5.86 -9.14 20.89
C ASP A 134 5.29 -7.74 20.58
N PHE A 135 5.61 -7.14 19.43
CA PHE A 135 5.15 -5.77 19.11
C PHE A 135 3.63 -5.68 18.98
N HIS A 136 3.02 -6.66 18.33
CA HIS A 136 1.56 -6.72 18.13
C HIS A 136 0.83 -7.60 19.14
N GLY A 137 1.50 -8.09 20.17
CA GLY A 137 1.02 -9.16 21.06
C GLY A 137 1.16 -10.55 20.42
N GLN A 138 0.97 -11.60 21.21
CA GLN A 138 1.11 -13.00 20.76
C GLN A 138 0.03 -13.40 19.76
N ASP A 139 -1.19 -12.86 19.91
CA ASP A 139 -2.28 -13.08 18.97
C ASP A 139 -2.19 -12.20 17.71
N GLY A 140 -1.26 -11.23 17.69
CA GLY A 140 -1.07 -10.24 16.65
C GLY A 140 -2.02 -9.04 16.74
N LEU A 141 -2.94 -9.00 17.72
CA LEU A 141 -3.89 -7.90 17.88
C LEU A 141 -3.97 -7.43 19.35
N GLY A 142 -2.77 -7.25 19.96
CA GLY A 142 -2.61 -6.67 21.28
C GLY A 142 -3.00 -7.58 22.43
N ASP A 143 -3.17 -8.88 22.23
CA ASP A 143 -3.65 -9.87 23.20
C ASP A 143 -4.94 -9.43 23.91
N ALA A 144 -5.73 -8.59 23.24
CA ALA A 144 -6.97 -8.06 23.79
C ALA A 144 -8.08 -9.11 23.78
N PRO A 145 -8.66 -9.50 24.92
CA PRO A 145 -9.71 -10.50 24.96
C PRO A 145 -10.94 -10.07 24.16
N ASP A 146 -11.47 -10.98 23.37
CA ASP A 146 -12.71 -10.78 22.63
C ASP A 146 -13.57 -12.06 22.68
N PRO A 147 -14.42 -12.21 23.71
CA PRO A 147 -15.26 -13.39 23.85
C PRO A 147 -16.32 -13.51 22.73
N ASN A 148 -16.58 -12.42 22.00
CA ASN A 148 -17.55 -12.36 20.91
C ASN A 148 -16.86 -12.34 19.52
N ALA A 149 -15.58 -12.72 19.45
CA ALA A 149 -14.86 -12.77 18.19
C ALA A 149 -15.57 -13.66 17.16
N PRO A 150 -15.68 -13.21 15.89
CA PRO A 150 -16.28 -14.02 14.84
C PRO A 150 -15.53 -15.34 14.65
N GLY A 151 -16.26 -16.39 14.29
CA GLY A 151 -15.70 -17.69 13.99
C GLY A 151 -14.99 -17.71 12.63
N LEU A 152 -14.02 -18.62 12.48
CA LEU A 152 -13.30 -18.82 11.22
C LEU A 152 -14.15 -19.46 10.11
N ASP A 153 -15.37 -19.89 10.42
CA ASP A 153 -16.39 -20.33 9.46
C ASP A 153 -16.85 -19.20 8.51
N LEU A 154 -16.62 -17.95 8.87
CA LEU A 154 -16.84 -16.78 7.99
C LEU A 154 -15.73 -16.58 6.95
N VAL A 155 -14.57 -17.21 7.11
CA VAL A 155 -13.50 -17.18 6.11
C VAL A 155 -13.95 -17.96 4.87
N GLN A 156 -13.69 -17.41 3.69
CA GLN A 156 -14.10 -18.02 2.44
C GLN A 156 -13.37 -19.36 2.23
N LYS A 157 -14.05 -20.31 1.58
CA LYS A 157 -13.45 -21.62 1.24
C LYS A 157 -12.40 -21.50 0.14
N GLU A 158 -12.51 -20.48 -0.71
CA GLU A 158 -11.51 -20.15 -1.73
C GLU A 158 -10.25 -19.63 -1.06
N GLY A 159 -9.08 -20.12 -1.48
CA GLY A 159 -7.80 -19.62 -0.98
C GLY A 159 -7.46 -18.23 -1.53
N ALA A 160 -6.69 -17.46 -0.76
CA ALA A 160 -6.33 -16.07 -1.07
C ALA A 160 -5.71 -15.88 -2.46
N VAL A 161 -4.78 -16.75 -2.86
CA VAL A 161 -4.09 -16.66 -4.15
C VAL A 161 -5.06 -16.82 -5.32
N SER A 162 -5.96 -17.80 -5.25
CA SER A 162 -7.00 -18.02 -6.29
C SER A 162 -7.99 -16.85 -6.33
N ALA A 163 -8.42 -16.36 -5.16
CA ALA A 163 -9.31 -15.21 -5.04
C ALA A 163 -8.69 -13.94 -5.63
N MET A 164 -7.40 -13.69 -5.35
CA MET A 164 -6.65 -12.54 -5.90
C MET A 164 -6.64 -12.59 -7.43
N VAL A 165 -6.28 -13.74 -8.01
CA VAL A 165 -6.28 -13.93 -9.46
C VAL A 165 -7.68 -13.74 -10.06
N ARG A 166 -8.71 -14.34 -9.45
CA ARG A 166 -10.10 -14.20 -9.91
C ARG A 166 -10.59 -12.75 -9.85
N ILE A 167 -10.46 -12.09 -8.69
CA ILE A 167 -10.95 -10.71 -8.48
C ILE A 167 -10.31 -9.73 -9.47
N VAL A 168 -9.00 -9.85 -9.71
CA VAL A 168 -8.30 -8.98 -10.66
C VAL A 168 -8.73 -9.29 -12.10
N ASN A 169 -8.94 -10.57 -12.44
CA ASN A 169 -9.41 -10.97 -13.77
C ASN A 169 -10.86 -10.53 -14.05
N GLU A 170 -11.70 -10.46 -13.02
CA GLU A 170 -13.08 -9.94 -13.12
C GLU A 170 -13.14 -8.41 -13.24
N ASN A 171 -12.07 -7.69 -12.87
CA ASN A 171 -11.99 -6.24 -12.85
C ASN A 171 -10.70 -5.70 -13.48
N PRO A 172 -10.39 -6.03 -14.75
CA PRO A 172 -9.11 -5.72 -15.36
C PRO A 172 -8.88 -4.20 -15.50
N GLY A 173 -7.73 -3.72 -14.99
CA GLY A 173 -7.35 -2.31 -15.00
C GLY A 173 -8.02 -1.44 -13.92
N GLU A 174 -8.91 -2.01 -13.09
CA GLU A 174 -9.65 -1.24 -12.09
C GLU A 174 -9.14 -1.45 -10.66
N VAL A 175 -8.55 -2.62 -10.36
CA VAL A 175 -8.16 -2.99 -8.99
C VAL A 175 -6.81 -2.39 -8.65
N SER A 176 -6.77 -1.64 -7.53
CA SER A 176 -5.53 -1.35 -6.81
C SER A 176 -5.33 -2.40 -5.72
N LEU A 177 -4.17 -3.04 -5.72
CA LEU A 177 -3.78 -4.00 -4.70
C LEU A 177 -2.95 -3.28 -3.64
N VAL A 178 -3.35 -3.40 -2.37
CA VAL A 178 -2.62 -2.86 -1.22
C VAL A 178 -2.06 -4.04 -0.43
N ALA A 179 -0.75 -4.10 -0.27
CA ALA A 179 -0.05 -5.17 0.44
C ALA A 179 0.68 -4.57 1.64
N THR A 180 0.28 -4.97 2.82
CA THR A 180 0.82 -4.49 4.11
C THR A 180 1.54 -5.60 4.89
N ALA A 181 1.84 -6.72 4.22
CA ALA A 181 2.31 -7.97 4.76
C ALA A 181 3.47 -8.55 3.93
N PRO A 182 4.11 -9.66 4.36
CA PRO A 182 5.01 -10.43 3.50
C PRO A 182 4.34 -10.79 2.18
N LEU A 183 5.05 -10.59 1.07
CA LEU A 183 4.47 -10.60 -0.28
C LEU A 183 4.22 -12.01 -0.85
N THR A 184 4.13 -13.04 -0.01
CA THR A 184 4.00 -14.45 -0.39
C THR A 184 2.78 -14.70 -1.27
N ASN A 185 1.59 -14.18 -0.90
CA ASN A 185 0.38 -14.35 -1.69
C ASN A 185 0.52 -13.73 -3.09
N LEU A 186 1.12 -12.53 -3.19
CA LEU A 186 1.34 -11.84 -4.45
C LEU A 186 2.32 -12.59 -5.35
N ALA A 187 3.41 -13.11 -4.77
CA ALA A 187 4.39 -13.91 -5.50
C ALA A 187 3.76 -15.19 -6.05
N LEU A 188 2.94 -15.88 -5.27
CA LEU A 188 2.21 -17.06 -5.72
C LEU A 188 1.16 -16.72 -6.78
N ALA A 189 0.48 -15.58 -6.65
CA ALA A 189 -0.53 -15.13 -7.60
C ALA A 189 0.07 -14.84 -8.98
N VAL A 190 1.22 -14.16 -9.07
CA VAL A 190 1.87 -13.92 -10.38
C VAL A 190 2.46 -15.21 -10.96
N ARG A 191 2.84 -16.20 -10.14
CA ARG A 191 3.24 -17.52 -10.64
C ARG A 191 2.05 -18.33 -11.15
N MET A 192 0.86 -18.14 -10.58
CA MET A 192 -0.38 -18.77 -11.03
C MET A 192 -0.90 -18.10 -12.32
N ASP A 193 -0.90 -16.77 -12.38
CA ASP A 193 -1.30 -15.98 -13.57
C ASP A 193 -0.24 -14.90 -13.86
N PRO A 194 0.73 -15.17 -14.75
CA PRO A 194 1.75 -14.17 -15.12
C PRO A 194 1.19 -12.89 -15.76
N SER A 195 -0.05 -12.89 -16.20
CA SER A 195 -0.71 -11.71 -16.76
C SER A 195 -1.36 -10.80 -15.71
N LEU A 196 -1.48 -11.28 -14.47
CA LEU A 196 -2.13 -10.57 -13.37
C LEU A 196 -1.58 -9.15 -13.15
N PRO A 197 -0.24 -8.92 -13.13
CA PRO A 197 0.29 -7.58 -12.90
C PRO A 197 -0.15 -6.55 -13.95
N SER A 198 -0.34 -6.97 -15.20
CA SER A 198 -0.78 -6.08 -16.28
C SER A 198 -2.25 -5.67 -16.18
N LYS A 199 -3.03 -6.36 -15.34
CA LYS A 199 -4.46 -6.13 -15.11
C LYS A 199 -4.71 -5.30 -13.84
N LEU A 200 -3.67 -4.98 -13.07
CA LEU A 200 -3.77 -4.10 -11.90
C LEU A 200 -3.73 -2.63 -12.32
N ARG A 201 -4.50 -1.80 -11.67
CA ARG A 201 -4.38 -0.34 -11.73
C ARG A 201 -3.09 0.14 -11.08
N GLY A 202 -2.68 -0.46 -9.98
CA GLY A 202 -1.46 -0.18 -9.25
C GLY A 202 -1.29 -1.10 -8.05
N LEU A 203 -0.08 -1.14 -7.52
CA LEU A 203 0.31 -1.92 -6.35
C LEU A 203 0.92 -0.97 -5.31
N TYR A 204 0.36 -0.98 -4.10
CA TYR A 204 0.79 -0.17 -2.97
C TYR A 204 1.31 -1.09 -1.88
N ILE A 205 2.58 -0.95 -1.52
CA ILE A 205 3.26 -1.85 -0.59
C ILE A 205 3.74 -1.05 0.62
N MET A 206 3.46 -1.52 1.83
CA MET A 206 4.26 -1.22 2.99
C MET A 206 5.34 -2.29 3.11
N GLY A 207 6.60 -1.89 3.05
CA GLY A 207 7.74 -2.79 3.17
C GLY A 207 9.02 -2.29 2.53
N GLY A 208 10.08 -3.03 2.80
CA GLY A 208 11.41 -2.67 2.35
C GLY A 208 12.00 -1.47 3.06
N ASN A 209 13.22 -1.13 2.66
CA ASN A 209 14.00 -0.07 3.29
C ASN A 209 14.93 0.60 2.29
N THR A 210 15.35 1.84 2.55
CA THR A 210 16.14 2.66 1.63
C THR A 210 17.52 3.04 2.16
N GLU A 211 17.74 2.95 3.48
CA GLU A 211 18.95 3.41 4.16
C GLU A 211 19.75 2.26 4.79
N SER A 212 19.46 1.00 4.40
CA SER A 212 20.09 -0.20 4.96
C SER A 212 19.86 -0.35 6.48
N ARG A 213 18.79 0.22 6.98
CA ARG A 213 18.35 0.10 8.38
C ARG A 213 17.22 -0.88 8.47
N GLY A 214 17.39 -1.91 9.26
CA GLY A 214 16.36 -2.91 9.51
C GLY A 214 15.61 -2.67 10.81
N ASN A 215 14.47 -3.30 10.94
CA ASN A 215 13.69 -3.44 12.16
C ASN A 215 13.57 -4.92 12.60
N THR A 216 14.06 -5.85 11.78
CA THR A 216 13.98 -7.30 12.04
C THR A 216 15.36 -7.93 11.98
N THR A 217 16.17 -7.53 11.02
CA THR A 217 17.61 -7.84 10.95
C THR A 217 18.39 -6.54 10.83
N VAL A 218 19.73 -6.64 10.80
CA VAL A 218 20.60 -5.44 10.71
C VAL A 218 20.22 -4.53 9.54
N CYS A 219 19.85 -5.13 8.38
CA CYS A 219 19.56 -4.39 7.16
C CYS A 219 18.18 -4.70 6.57
N GLY A 220 17.36 -5.52 7.19
CA GLY A 220 16.09 -5.97 6.63
C GLY A 220 14.88 -5.42 7.38
N GLU A 221 13.93 -4.88 6.63
CA GLU A 221 12.59 -4.56 7.11
C GLU A 221 11.76 -5.85 7.20
N PHE A 222 10.79 -5.88 8.12
CA PHE A 222 10.05 -7.09 8.52
C PHE A 222 9.37 -7.79 7.34
N ASN A 223 8.53 -7.11 6.57
CA ASN A 223 7.74 -7.72 5.50
C ASN A 223 8.62 -8.34 4.41
N PHE A 224 9.71 -7.66 4.05
CA PHE A 224 10.65 -8.17 3.06
C PHE A 224 11.55 -9.26 3.62
N THR A 225 11.90 -9.19 4.92
CA THR A 225 12.72 -10.21 5.58
C THR A 225 11.91 -11.49 5.87
N ALA A 226 10.62 -11.37 6.11
CA ALA A 226 9.74 -12.51 6.36
C ALA A 226 9.57 -13.43 5.13
N ASP A 227 9.66 -12.86 3.90
CA ASP A 227 9.74 -13.65 2.66
C ASP A 227 10.53 -12.89 1.57
N PRO A 228 11.87 -12.91 1.62
CA PRO A 228 12.70 -12.20 0.64
C PRO A 228 12.50 -12.68 -0.79
N GLU A 229 12.25 -13.99 -0.98
CA GLU A 229 11.97 -14.57 -2.29
C GLU A 229 10.67 -14.03 -2.87
N ALA A 230 9.63 -13.90 -2.06
CA ALA A 230 8.37 -13.29 -2.50
C ALA A 230 8.55 -11.83 -2.85
N ALA A 231 9.24 -11.05 -2.02
CA ALA A 231 9.53 -9.65 -2.29
C ALA A 231 10.35 -9.49 -3.58
N TYR A 232 11.35 -10.34 -3.79
CA TYR A 232 12.13 -10.37 -5.03
C TYR A 232 11.25 -10.65 -6.25
N ILE A 233 10.38 -11.68 -6.20
CA ILE A 233 9.48 -12.04 -7.29
C ILE A 233 8.55 -10.86 -7.60
N VAL A 234 7.90 -10.28 -6.60
CA VAL A 234 6.96 -9.17 -6.80
C VAL A 234 7.65 -7.96 -7.43
N LEU A 235 8.78 -7.52 -6.89
CA LEU A 235 9.50 -6.36 -7.43
C LEU A 235 10.07 -6.60 -8.84
N ASN A 236 10.23 -7.84 -9.29
CA ASN A 236 10.70 -8.16 -10.63
C ASN A 236 9.58 -8.41 -11.63
N ASP A 237 8.50 -9.05 -11.23
CA ASP A 237 7.48 -9.57 -12.15
C ASP A 237 6.22 -8.68 -12.22
N TYR A 238 6.01 -7.77 -11.25
CA TYR A 238 4.93 -6.79 -11.32
C TYR A 238 5.37 -5.57 -12.13
N HIS A 239 4.65 -5.32 -13.23
CA HIS A 239 4.95 -4.23 -14.18
C HIS A 239 3.91 -3.09 -14.14
N CYS A 240 2.88 -3.19 -13.28
CA CYS A 240 2.01 -2.06 -12.96
C CYS A 240 2.78 -0.99 -12.15
N PRO A 241 2.25 0.22 -11.98
CA PRO A 241 2.81 1.20 -11.05
C PRO A 241 2.92 0.63 -9.63
N ILE A 242 4.13 0.62 -9.05
CA ILE A 242 4.41 0.15 -7.69
C ILE A 242 4.77 1.35 -6.83
N TYR A 243 4.07 1.51 -5.70
CA TYR A 243 4.30 2.55 -4.70
C TYR A 243 4.77 1.91 -3.40
N LEU A 244 5.90 2.37 -2.85
CA LEU A 244 6.53 1.80 -1.66
C LEU A 244 6.49 2.80 -0.51
N ALA A 245 5.86 2.43 0.59
CA ALA A 245 5.98 3.06 1.90
C ALA A 245 7.04 2.27 2.70
N CYS A 246 8.31 2.67 2.57
CA CYS A 246 9.42 1.97 3.19
C CYS A 246 9.57 2.30 4.68
N TRP A 247 10.29 1.47 5.42
CA TRP A 247 10.48 1.58 6.87
C TRP A 247 10.95 2.97 7.31
N GLU A 248 12.03 3.48 6.74
CA GLU A 248 12.57 4.77 7.14
C GLU A 248 11.60 5.92 6.85
N PHE A 249 10.87 5.85 5.72
CA PHE A 249 9.84 6.82 5.39
C PHE A 249 8.75 6.85 6.47
N THR A 250 8.27 5.69 6.94
CA THR A 250 7.24 5.62 7.98
C THR A 250 7.74 6.19 9.31
N CYS A 251 9.01 5.93 9.66
CA CYS A 251 9.67 6.51 10.84
C CYS A 251 9.80 8.03 10.75
N TYR A 252 10.18 8.58 9.60
CA TYR A 252 10.29 10.02 9.38
C TYR A 252 8.93 10.72 9.36
N SER A 253 7.89 10.03 8.95
CA SER A 253 6.52 10.55 8.84
C SER A 253 5.67 10.30 10.10
N LYS A 254 6.28 9.96 11.23
CA LYS A 254 5.57 9.68 12.49
C LYS A 254 4.66 10.83 12.94
N LEU A 255 3.61 10.48 13.64
CA LEU A 255 2.69 11.39 14.32
C LEU A 255 3.10 11.60 15.78
N SER A 256 2.60 12.65 16.41
CA SER A 256 2.82 12.87 17.83
C SER A 256 1.97 11.94 18.70
N TRP A 257 2.42 11.71 19.93
CA TRP A 257 1.62 10.98 20.92
C TRP A 257 0.32 11.72 21.27
N ASP A 258 0.34 13.05 21.31
CA ASP A 258 -0.88 13.87 21.51
C ASP A 258 -1.92 13.59 20.42
N PHE A 259 -1.49 13.39 19.17
CA PHE A 259 -2.40 12.98 18.09
C PHE A 259 -2.94 11.57 18.34
N CYS A 260 -2.10 10.63 18.74
CA CYS A 260 -2.51 9.25 19.05
C CYS A 260 -3.57 9.24 20.16
N ASP A 261 -3.32 9.99 21.23
CA ASP A 261 -4.24 10.11 22.37
C ASP A 261 -5.59 10.70 21.93
N ALA A 262 -5.58 11.78 21.15
CA ALA A 262 -6.80 12.38 20.61
C ALA A 262 -7.53 11.45 19.63
N TRP A 263 -6.79 10.67 18.83
CA TRP A 263 -7.33 9.70 17.88
C TRP A 263 -8.08 8.57 18.59
N LEU A 264 -7.51 8.03 19.68
CA LEU A 264 -8.11 6.96 20.48
C LEU A 264 -9.20 7.46 21.44
N ALA A 265 -9.23 8.75 21.78
CA ALA A 265 -10.19 9.35 22.70
C ALA A 265 -11.56 9.65 22.04
N GLN A 266 -11.75 9.34 20.75
CA GLN A 266 -13.04 9.51 20.08
C GLN A 266 -14.10 8.62 20.72
N ASP A 267 -15.32 9.16 20.94
CA ASP A 267 -16.44 8.42 21.55
C ASP A 267 -17.19 7.57 20.52
N THR A 268 -16.51 6.53 20.03
CA THR A 268 -17.04 5.56 19.05
C THR A 268 -16.65 4.13 19.42
N ASP A 269 -17.40 3.14 18.92
CA ASP A 269 -17.09 1.73 19.15
C ASP A 269 -15.74 1.34 18.49
N LYS A 270 -15.43 1.92 17.31
CA LYS A 270 -14.16 1.71 16.63
C LYS A 270 -12.98 2.25 17.42
N ALA A 271 -13.10 3.43 18.00
CA ALA A 271 -12.05 4.00 18.86
C ALA A 271 -11.86 3.17 20.13
N ARG A 272 -12.96 2.72 20.77
CA ARG A 272 -12.89 1.82 21.93
C ARG A 272 -12.24 0.49 21.59
N PHE A 273 -12.52 -0.07 20.42
CA PHE A 273 -11.86 -1.27 19.92
C PHE A 273 -10.36 -1.02 19.71
N MET A 274 -10.01 0.03 18.96
CA MET A 274 -8.58 0.37 18.69
C MET A 274 -7.81 0.68 19.96
N ALA A 275 -8.40 1.37 20.94
CA ALA A 275 -7.74 1.64 22.22
C ALA A 275 -7.37 0.36 22.98
N LYS A 276 -8.19 -0.68 22.89
CA LYS A 276 -7.91 -1.99 23.50
C LYS A 276 -6.78 -2.73 22.77
N VAL A 277 -6.90 -2.89 21.45
CA VAL A 277 -5.94 -3.69 20.67
C VAL A 277 -4.60 -3.00 20.51
N PHE A 278 -4.57 -1.66 20.51
CA PHE A 278 -3.34 -0.89 20.33
C PHE A 278 -2.60 -0.60 21.65
N HIS A 279 -3.22 -0.89 22.80
CA HIS A 279 -2.61 -0.62 24.11
C HIS A 279 -1.24 -1.26 24.27
N HIS A 280 -1.10 -2.53 23.90
CA HIS A 280 0.15 -3.30 23.96
C HIS A 280 1.26 -2.63 23.13
N SER A 281 0.99 -2.33 21.86
CA SER A 281 1.96 -1.72 20.94
C SER A 281 2.37 -0.31 21.34
N ILE A 282 1.46 0.48 21.97
CA ILE A 282 1.81 1.78 22.55
C ILE A 282 2.83 1.63 23.70
N GLN A 283 2.64 0.65 24.56
CA GLN A 283 3.60 0.38 25.66
C GLN A 283 4.94 -0.10 25.10
N ALA A 284 4.92 -1.02 24.14
CA ALA A 284 6.13 -1.48 23.46
C ALA A 284 6.89 -0.31 22.81
N SER A 285 6.20 0.55 22.04
CA SER A 285 6.81 1.70 21.35
C SER A 285 7.47 2.72 22.27
N LYS A 286 7.10 2.76 23.56
CA LYS A 286 7.69 3.65 24.57
C LYS A 286 8.87 3.02 25.31
N SER A 287 9.24 1.77 25.00
CA SER A 287 10.37 1.08 25.64
C SER A 287 11.70 1.51 25.04
N GLU A 288 12.81 1.40 25.83
CA GLU A 288 14.17 1.70 25.36
C GLU A 288 14.61 0.84 24.17
N HIS A 289 14.05 -0.36 24.02
CA HIS A 289 14.34 -1.25 22.88
C HIS A 289 13.89 -0.63 21.58
N PHE A 290 12.61 -0.25 21.48
CA PHE A 290 12.03 0.34 20.28
C PHE A 290 12.49 1.79 20.04
N GLU A 291 12.90 2.53 21.09
CA GLU A 291 13.50 3.85 20.90
C GLU A 291 14.76 3.80 20.02
N LYS A 292 15.55 2.72 20.15
CA LYS A 292 16.77 2.50 19.35
C LYS A 292 16.46 1.99 17.93
N GLU A 293 15.36 1.28 17.77
CA GLU A 293 14.91 0.75 16.49
C GLU A 293 14.34 1.87 15.60
N PHE A 294 13.60 2.80 16.18
CA PHE A 294 13.04 3.91 15.43
C PHE A 294 14.10 4.90 14.97
N VAL A 295 14.15 5.16 13.67
CA VAL A 295 15.19 5.99 13.02
C VAL A 295 15.29 7.40 13.61
N THR A 296 14.19 7.94 14.13
CA THR A 296 14.06 9.34 14.58
C THR A 296 13.53 9.48 16.01
N GLY A 297 13.72 8.45 16.85
CA GLY A 297 13.16 8.39 18.20
C GLY A 297 11.67 8.08 18.23
N THR A 298 11.08 8.02 19.41
CA THR A 298 9.72 7.57 19.64
C THR A 298 8.65 8.48 19.03
N GLY A 299 7.50 7.91 18.70
CA GLY A 299 6.34 8.57 18.15
C GLY A 299 5.28 7.55 17.74
N PHE A 300 4.12 8.03 17.35
CA PHE A 300 3.08 7.17 16.78
C PHE A 300 3.39 6.91 15.31
N ILE A 301 3.78 5.68 15.00
CA ILE A 301 4.05 5.21 13.64
C ILE A 301 2.93 4.24 13.25
N SER A 302 2.27 4.52 12.12
CA SER A 302 1.26 3.66 11.54
C SER A 302 1.74 3.23 10.16
N CYS A 303 2.60 2.21 10.09
CA CYS A 303 3.32 1.82 8.89
C CYS A 303 2.39 1.59 7.69
N ASP A 304 1.41 0.71 7.84
CA ASP A 304 0.52 0.23 6.78
C ASP A 304 -0.45 1.29 6.28
N SER A 305 -0.86 2.18 7.17
CA SER A 305 -1.82 3.23 6.81
C SER A 305 -1.28 4.19 5.77
N TYR A 306 0.05 4.33 5.58
CA TYR A 306 0.62 5.15 4.51
C TYR A 306 0.40 4.54 3.14
N ALA A 307 0.62 3.23 2.98
CA ALA A 307 0.34 2.52 1.73
C ALA A 307 -1.17 2.58 1.41
N MET A 308 -2.02 2.39 2.42
CA MET A 308 -3.46 2.48 2.27
C MET A 308 -3.92 3.89 1.90
N ALA A 309 -3.42 4.94 2.56
CA ALA A 309 -3.78 6.32 2.26
C ALA A 309 -3.40 6.72 0.83
N ALA A 310 -2.24 6.23 0.33
CA ALA A 310 -1.82 6.45 -1.04
C ALA A 310 -2.74 5.74 -2.06
N ALA A 311 -3.25 4.56 -1.74
CA ALA A 311 -4.23 3.86 -2.59
C ALA A 311 -5.59 4.55 -2.60
N VAL A 312 -6.00 5.12 -1.47
CA VAL A 312 -7.29 5.83 -1.30
C VAL A 312 -7.31 7.18 -2.00
N ASP A 313 -6.22 7.95 -1.93
CA ASP A 313 -6.16 9.32 -2.49
C ASP A 313 -4.90 9.52 -3.34
N ASP A 314 -5.09 9.70 -4.67
CA ASP A 314 -4.00 9.90 -5.64
C ASP A 314 -3.17 11.16 -5.37
N SER A 315 -3.69 12.13 -4.60
CA SER A 315 -2.98 13.36 -4.23
C SER A 315 -2.28 13.29 -2.87
N PHE A 316 -2.26 12.10 -2.24
CA PHE A 316 -1.65 11.89 -0.92
C PHE A 316 -0.12 12.00 -0.97
N ILE A 317 0.50 11.41 -2.00
CA ILE A 317 1.95 11.45 -2.19
C ILE A 317 2.34 12.80 -2.78
N ILE A 318 3.15 13.59 -2.06
CA ILE A 318 3.67 14.89 -2.51
C ILE A 318 4.99 14.74 -3.27
N GLU A 319 5.86 13.81 -2.79
CA GLU A 319 7.18 13.58 -3.37
C GLU A 319 7.53 12.10 -3.30
N SER A 320 8.11 11.58 -4.37
CA SER A 320 8.62 10.21 -4.46
C SER A 320 9.88 10.15 -5.31
N ASP A 321 10.79 9.25 -4.96
CA ASP A 321 11.90 8.85 -5.82
C ASP A 321 11.45 7.75 -6.79
N HIS A 322 12.07 7.70 -7.98
CA HIS A 322 11.75 6.72 -9.02
C HIS A 322 12.99 5.93 -9.40
N TYR A 323 13.16 4.76 -8.81
CA TYR A 323 14.30 3.90 -9.08
C TYR A 323 13.91 2.44 -9.34
N PRO A 324 14.70 1.71 -10.11
CA PRO A 324 14.64 0.26 -10.10
C PRO A 324 15.00 -0.27 -8.72
N VAL A 325 14.24 -1.26 -8.25
CA VAL A 325 14.43 -1.87 -6.93
C VAL A 325 14.54 -3.39 -7.05
N SER A 326 15.17 -4.03 -6.09
CA SER A 326 15.29 -5.47 -5.95
C SER A 326 15.45 -5.83 -4.47
N VAL A 327 15.67 -7.11 -4.17
CA VAL A 327 15.90 -7.61 -2.81
C VAL A 327 17.14 -8.48 -2.79
N GLU A 328 17.97 -8.33 -1.75
CA GLU A 328 19.12 -9.19 -1.49
C GLU A 328 18.67 -10.53 -0.92
N LEU A 329 19.04 -11.63 -1.59
CA LEU A 329 18.61 -12.98 -1.23
C LEU A 329 19.64 -13.81 -0.45
N THR A 330 20.92 -13.44 -0.49
CA THR A 330 22.00 -14.33 -0.04
C THR A 330 22.93 -13.76 1.03
N GLY A 331 22.93 -12.46 1.28
CA GLY A 331 23.86 -11.81 2.20
C GLY A 331 23.66 -12.23 3.65
N THR A 332 24.75 -12.42 4.41
CA THR A 332 24.69 -12.81 5.83
C THR A 332 23.96 -11.78 6.70
N HIS A 333 24.10 -10.49 6.41
CA HIS A 333 23.49 -9.39 7.16
C HIS A 333 22.46 -8.60 6.33
N THR A 334 22.42 -8.85 5.02
CA THR A 334 21.66 -8.05 4.05
C THR A 334 20.50 -8.82 3.40
N ARG A 335 20.35 -10.11 3.69
CA ARG A 335 19.22 -10.90 3.22
C ARG A 335 17.90 -10.24 3.63
N GLY A 336 17.01 -9.98 2.66
CA GLY A 336 15.75 -9.26 2.84
C GLY A 336 15.89 -7.74 2.70
N MET A 337 17.10 -7.19 2.60
CA MET A 337 17.31 -5.77 2.36
C MET A 337 16.81 -5.37 0.97
N MET A 338 16.09 -4.27 0.87
CA MET A 338 15.74 -3.70 -0.42
C MET A 338 16.96 -3.00 -1.05
N ILE A 339 17.18 -3.30 -2.31
CA ILE A 339 18.22 -2.67 -3.13
C ILE A 339 17.59 -1.56 -3.97
N VAL A 340 18.11 -0.34 -3.85
CA VAL A 340 17.71 0.81 -4.68
C VAL A 340 18.82 1.09 -5.69
N ASP A 341 18.55 0.88 -6.97
CA ASP A 341 19.54 1.06 -8.03
C ASP A 341 19.51 2.48 -8.59
N THR A 342 20.32 3.34 -8.01
CA THR A 342 20.45 4.74 -8.44
C THR A 342 21.34 4.92 -9.68
N VAL A 343 22.12 3.90 -10.06
CA VAL A 343 23.12 3.96 -11.13
C VAL A 343 22.83 3.06 -12.33
N GLY A 344 21.78 2.22 -12.26
CA GLY A 344 21.32 1.41 -13.39
C GLY A 344 22.03 0.06 -13.56
N PHE A 345 22.66 -0.49 -12.53
CA PHE A 345 23.35 -1.79 -12.61
C PHE A 345 22.38 -2.97 -12.75
N LEU A 346 21.17 -2.86 -12.20
CA LEU A 346 20.14 -3.90 -12.35
C LEU A 346 19.60 -4.02 -13.79
N LYS A 347 19.84 -3.02 -14.63
CA LYS A 347 19.36 -2.96 -16.04
C LYS A 347 17.82 -3.16 -16.16
N LYS A 348 17.07 -2.82 -15.13
CA LYS A 348 15.61 -2.92 -15.10
C LYS A 348 14.99 -1.67 -15.72
N THR A 349 13.94 -1.86 -16.50
CA THR A 349 13.14 -0.76 -17.07
C THR A 349 12.02 -0.33 -16.12
N SER A 350 11.49 -1.27 -15.32
CA SER A 350 10.48 -0.98 -14.31
C SER A 350 11.11 -0.24 -13.11
N LYS A 351 10.40 0.77 -12.63
CA LYS A 351 10.82 1.58 -11.48
C LYS A 351 9.66 1.63 -10.48
N ALA A 352 9.98 1.57 -9.20
CA ALA A 352 9.03 1.82 -8.13
C ALA A 352 9.02 3.31 -7.75
N PHE A 353 7.87 3.78 -7.29
CA PHE A 353 7.69 5.08 -6.65
C PHE A 353 7.95 4.90 -5.15
N ILE A 354 9.12 5.33 -4.68
CA ILE A 354 9.50 5.27 -3.28
C ILE A 354 9.02 6.55 -2.61
N MET A 355 8.09 6.45 -1.67
CA MET A 355 7.50 7.61 -1.00
C MET A 355 8.55 8.34 -0.16
N LYS A 356 8.60 9.67 -0.28
CA LYS A 356 9.48 10.56 0.50
C LYS A 356 8.71 11.56 1.33
N LYS A 357 7.65 12.11 0.76
CA LYS A 357 6.82 13.12 1.43
C LYS A 357 5.36 12.91 1.07
N VAL A 358 4.52 13.01 2.08
CA VAL A 358 3.07 12.89 1.97
C VAL A 358 2.36 14.06 2.65
N ASP A 359 1.09 14.25 2.34
CA ASP A 359 0.24 15.25 2.99
C ASP A 359 -0.15 14.76 4.39
N MET A 360 0.64 15.15 5.40
CA MET A 360 0.45 14.75 6.78
C MET A 360 -0.85 15.29 7.40
N GLU A 361 -1.33 16.45 6.97
CA GLU A 361 -2.61 16.98 7.47
C GLU A 361 -3.79 16.16 6.92
N LYS A 362 -3.73 15.80 5.65
CA LYS A 362 -4.67 14.87 5.04
C LYS A 362 -4.61 13.50 5.72
N PHE A 363 -3.40 13.01 6.01
CA PHE A 363 -3.23 11.74 6.74
C PHE A 363 -3.92 11.74 8.09
N LYS A 364 -3.70 12.78 8.89
CA LYS A 364 -4.40 12.96 10.18
C LYS A 364 -5.92 12.97 10.03
N GLN A 365 -6.43 13.67 9.01
CA GLN A 365 -7.86 13.70 8.73
C GLN A 365 -8.42 12.32 8.38
N MET A 366 -7.70 11.55 7.54
CA MET A 366 -8.07 10.18 7.18
C MET A 366 -8.07 9.26 8.42
N MET A 367 -7.02 9.34 9.24
CA MET A 367 -6.92 8.57 10.49
C MET A 367 -8.06 8.91 11.46
N MET A 368 -8.35 10.20 11.67
CA MET A 368 -9.49 10.62 12.51
C MET A 368 -10.84 10.13 11.95
N ALA A 369 -11.01 10.14 10.63
CA ALA A 369 -12.24 9.66 9.99
C ALA A 369 -12.40 8.14 10.09
N ALA A 370 -11.30 7.38 10.13
CA ALA A 370 -11.31 5.92 10.21
C ALA A 370 -12.03 5.39 11.45
N LEU A 371 -12.00 6.13 12.56
CA LEU A 371 -12.62 5.73 13.83
C LEU A 371 -14.01 6.38 14.09
N LYS A 372 -14.56 7.12 13.14
CA LYS A 372 -15.91 7.71 13.26
C LYS A 372 -17.02 6.71 13.00
#